data_43c505288e3bebf5c569678e64b3d52c
#
_entry.id   43c505288e3bebf5c569678e64b3d52c
#
_cell.length_a   1.000
_cell.length_b   1.000
_cell.length_c   1.000
_cell.angle_alpha   90.00
_cell.angle_beta   90.00
_cell.angle_gamma   90.00
#
_symmetry.space_group_name_H-M   'P 1'
#
loop_
_entity.id
_entity.type
_entity.pdbx_description
1 polymer ?
#
loop_
_entity_poly.entity_id
_entity_poly.type
_entity_poly.pdbx_seq_one_letter_code
_entity_poly.pdbx_strand_id
1 'polypeptide(L)'
;SAAASFGALLPDAAASNRQLLHFIDERLAGYLREQGFAAREVEAVLSVHPMWREIPARLEAVRAFVALPEAGALAAANKRIGNILKKAGNAEQLADAHVSTALLREQAEKDLQAAMQQVLPEADAQFEAGSYTASLQTLAALRGPVDAFFDDV
;
A
#
# COMPACT_ATOMS: atom_id res chain seq x y z
N SER A 1 19.06 8.72 33.84
CA SER A 1 17.95 7.90 33.39
C SER A 1 18.46 6.51 33.04
N ALA A 2 17.74 5.46 33.40
CA ALA A 2 18.14 4.05 33.25
C ALA A 2 18.51 3.68 31.80
N ALA A 3 17.88 4.30 30.79
CA ALA A 3 18.18 4.09 29.38
C ALA A 3 19.60 4.51 28.96
N ALA A 4 20.18 5.53 29.60
CA ALA A 4 21.54 5.95 29.29
C ALA A 4 22.62 5.00 29.85
N SER A 5 22.30 4.26 30.92
CA SER A 5 23.23 3.30 31.56
C SER A 5 23.33 1.97 30.77
N PHE A 6 22.30 1.57 30.02
CA PHE A 6 22.34 0.37 29.18
C PHE A 6 22.94 0.59 27.80
N GLY A 7 23.00 1.83 27.30
CA GLY A 7 23.59 2.17 25.99
C GLY A 7 25.08 1.84 25.84
N ALA A 8 25.81 1.74 26.96
CA ALA A 8 27.21 1.35 26.96
C ALA A 8 27.47 -0.17 26.92
N LEU A 9 26.43 -0.98 27.18
CA LEU A 9 26.51 -2.44 27.22
C LEU A 9 25.98 -3.13 25.94
N LEU A 10 25.28 -2.38 25.06
CA LEU A 10 24.75 -2.89 23.79
C LEU A 10 25.36 -2.08 22.64
N PRO A 11 26.42 -2.56 22.01
CA PRO A 11 27.15 -1.79 20.99
C PRO A 11 26.32 -1.47 19.72
N ASP A 12 25.15 -2.08 19.54
CA ASP A 12 24.22 -1.74 18.45
C ASP A 12 22.75 -2.01 18.83
N ALA A 13 22.22 -1.18 19.71
CA ALA A 13 20.81 -1.28 20.12
C ALA A 13 19.84 -1.10 18.94
N ALA A 14 20.23 -0.35 17.92
CA ALA A 14 19.43 -0.15 16.71
C ALA A 14 19.42 -1.41 15.82
N ALA A 15 20.56 -2.08 15.66
CA ALA A 15 20.63 -3.34 14.92
C ALA A 15 19.89 -4.46 15.65
N SER A 16 20.06 -4.55 16.97
CA SER A 16 19.34 -5.53 17.80
C SER A 16 17.83 -5.33 17.73
N ASN A 17 17.36 -4.09 17.71
CA ASN A 17 15.94 -3.77 17.62
C ASN A 17 15.37 -4.14 16.23
N ARG A 18 16.12 -3.90 15.14
CA ARG A 18 15.74 -4.34 13.79
C ARG A 18 15.67 -5.86 13.66
N GLN A 19 16.62 -6.57 14.24
CA GLN A 19 16.63 -8.05 14.25
C GLN A 19 15.44 -8.61 15.04
N LEU A 20 15.10 -8.00 16.17
CA LEU A 20 13.95 -8.39 16.98
C LEU A 20 12.63 -8.14 16.23
N LEU A 21 12.47 -6.98 15.60
CA LEU A 21 11.29 -6.68 14.79
C LEU A 21 11.16 -7.66 13.63
N HIS A 22 12.23 -7.95 12.91
CA HIS A 22 12.23 -8.94 11.83
C HIS A 22 11.82 -10.34 12.33
N PHE A 23 12.38 -10.77 13.45
CA PHE A 23 12.00 -12.05 14.06
C PHE A 23 10.51 -12.10 14.45
N ILE A 24 9.97 -11.01 15.00
CA ILE A 24 8.55 -10.91 15.35
C ILE A 24 7.69 -10.98 14.09
N ASP A 25 8.05 -10.24 13.03
CA ASP A 25 7.33 -10.23 11.75
C ASP A 25 7.32 -11.62 11.09
N GLU A 26 8.43 -12.36 11.12
CA GLU A 26 8.50 -13.73 10.60
C GLU A 26 7.59 -14.69 11.38
N ARG A 27 7.58 -14.59 12.72
CA ARG A 27 6.72 -15.41 13.56
C ARG A 27 5.25 -15.10 13.36
N LEU A 28 4.91 -13.79 13.28
CA LEU A 28 3.56 -13.34 13.00
C LEU A 28 3.10 -13.80 11.62
N ALA A 29 3.94 -13.69 10.59
CA ALA A 29 3.65 -14.18 9.26
C ALA A 29 3.39 -15.69 9.23
N GLY A 30 4.18 -16.46 9.99
CA GLY A 30 3.96 -17.90 10.18
C GLY A 30 2.59 -18.20 10.78
N TYR A 31 2.29 -17.56 11.91
CA TYR A 31 1.02 -17.70 12.61
C TYR A 31 -0.19 -17.36 11.72
N LEU A 32 -0.13 -16.22 11.00
CA LEU A 32 -1.24 -15.79 10.12
C LEU A 32 -1.48 -16.78 8.97
N ARG A 33 -0.42 -17.40 8.44
CA ARG A 33 -0.55 -18.46 7.41
C ARG A 33 -1.20 -19.72 7.98
N GLU A 34 -0.88 -20.10 9.21
CA GLU A 34 -1.54 -21.21 9.92
C GLU A 34 -3.03 -20.92 10.16
N GLN A 35 -3.41 -19.65 10.32
CA GLN A 35 -4.82 -19.21 10.38
C GLN A 35 -5.53 -19.22 9.02
N GLY A 36 -4.86 -19.64 7.94
CA GLY A 36 -5.45 -19.80 6.60
C GLY A 36 -5.39 -18.55 5.73
N PHE A 37 -4.54 -17.57 6.07
CA PHE A 37 -4.27 -16.44 5.16
C PHE A 37 -3.22 -16.83 4.12
N ALA A 38 -3.44 -16.43 2.86
CA ALA A 38 -2.47 -16.68 1.81
C ALA A 38 -1.16 -15.88 2.06
N ALA A 39 -0.02 -16.44 1.63
CA ALA A 39 1.27 -15.79 1.83
C ALA A 39 1.32 -14.35 1.27
N ARG A 40 0.68 -14.11 0.12
CA ARG A 40 0.60 -12.78 -0.50
C ARG A 40 -0.28 -11.80 0.27
N GLU A 41 -1.37 -12.27 0.90
CA GLU A 41 -2.23 -11.46 1.77
C GLU A 41 -1.43 -10.99 2.99
N VAL A 42 -0.72 -11.90 3.62
CA VAL A 42 0.12 -11.62 4.78
C VAL A 42 1.24 -10.64 4.42
N GLU A 43 1.95 -10.88 3.32
CA GLU A 43 3.01 -10.00 2.82
C GLU A 43 2.49 -8.59 2.53
N ALA A 44 1.35 -8.46 1.84
CA ALA A 44 0.74 -7.17 1.52
C ALA A 44 0.42 -6.35 2.77
N VAL A 45 -0.03 -6.99 3.85
CA VAL A 45 -0.37 -6.30 5.09
C VAL A 45 0.87 -5.98 5.92
N LEU A 46 1.78 -6.94 6.11
CA LEU A 46 2.94 -6.74 6.98
C LEU A 46 4.01 -5.83 6.38
N SER A 47 4.10 -5.74 5.05
CA SER A 47 5.09 -4.87 4.36
C SER A 47 4.91 -3.37 4.66
N VAL A 48 3.72 -2.94 5.07
CA VAL A 48 3.44 -1.54 5.43
C VAL A 48 3.51 -1.28 6.94
N HIS A 49 3.96 -2.27 7.73
CA HIS A 49 4.17 -2.19 9.18
C HIS A 49 2.98 -1.57 9.94
N PRO A 50 1.74 -2.10 9.78
CA PRO A 50 0.57 -1.54 10.44
C PRO A 50 0.65 -1.73 11.95
N MET A 51 -0.18 -1.02 12.71
CA MET A 51 -0.35 -1.34 14.13
C MET A 51 -0.94 -2.75 14.27
N TRP A 52 -0.46 -3.53 15.21
CA TRP A 52 -0.88 -4.93 15.41
C TRP A 52 -2.38 -5.11 15.52
N ARG A 53 -3.07 -4.17 16.16
CA ARG A 53 -4.54 -4.18 16.29
C ARG A 53 -5.28 -4.07 14.96
N GLU A 54 -4.64 -3.55 13.92
CA GLU A 54 -5.23 -3.33 12.60
C GLU A 54 -5.05 -4.54 11.67
N ILE A 55 -4.08 -5.41 11.96
CA ILE A 55 -3.70 -6.52 11.11
C ILE A 55 -4.88 -7.41 10.72
N PRO A 56 -5.75 -7.85 11.65
CA PRO A 56 -6.88 -8.70 11.28
C PRO A 56 -7.83 -8.03 10.28
N ALA A 57 -8.21 -6.78 10.54
CA ALA A 57 -9.12 -6.03 9.67
C ALA A 57 -8.50 -5.73 8.29
N ARG A 58 -7.19 -5.45 8.23
CA ARG A 58 -6.46 -5.25 6.97
C ARG A 58 -6.33 -6.55 6.17
N LEU A 59 -6.10 -7.70 6.82
CA LEU A 59 -6.07 -9.01 6.16
C LEU A 59 -7.42 -9.36 5.55
N GLU A 60 -8.51 -9.13 6.28
CA GLU A 60 -9.87 -9.31 5.77
C GLU A 60 -10.15 -8.41 4.56
N ALA A 61 -9.72 -7.15 4.62
CA ALA A 61 -9.87 -6.21 3.53
C ALA A 61 -9.08 -6.64 2.28
N VAL A 62 -7.83 -7.07 2.43
CA VAL A 62 -7.01 -7.57 1.31
C VAL A 62 -7.65 -8.82 0.71
N ARG A 63 -8.14 -9.76 1.53
CA ARG A 63 -8.85 -10.95 1.06
C ARG A 63 -10.10 -10.60 0.27
N ALA A 64 -10.91 -9.67 0.78
CA ALA A 64 -12.11 -9.19 0.10
C ALA A 64 -11.76 -8.50 -1.23
N PHE A 65 -10.70 -7.68 -1.26
CA PHE A 65 -10.21 -7.03 -2.47
C PHE A 65 -9.74 -8.03 -3.53
N VAL A 66 -8.95 -9.04 -3.16
CA VAL A 66 -8.45 -10.06 -4.09
C VAL A 66 -9.59 -10.84 -4.76
N ALA A 67 -10.74 -10.95 -4.10
CA ALA A 67 -11.94 -11.58 -4.66
C ALA A 67 -12.67 -10.71 -5.70
N LEU A 68 -12.35 -9.41 -5.81
CA LEU A 68 -12.95 -8.53 -6.80
C LEU A 68 -12.41 -8.81 -8.21
N PRO A 69 -13.26 -8.74 -9.25
CA PRO A 69 -12.83 -8.91 -10.65
C PRO A 69 -11.81 -7.84 -11.09
N GLU A 70 -11.81 -6.68 -10.45
CA GLU A 70 -10.90 -5.56 -10.72
C GLU A 70 -9.48 -5.76 -10.15
N ALA A 71 -9.32 -6.59 -9.14
CA ALA A 71 -8.09 -6.72 -8.36
C ALA A 71 -6.88 -7.11 -9.22
N GLY A 72 -7.06 -8.04 -10.16
CA GLY A 72 -5.98 -8.49 -11.04
C GLY A 72 -5.43 -7.38 -11.94
N ALA A 73 -6.33 -6.59 -12.56
CA ALA A 73 -5.97 -5.48 -13.42
C ALA A 73 -5.26 -4.36 -12.64
N LEU A 74 -5.82 -3.97 -11.49
CA LEU A 74 -5.23 -2.95 -10.63
C LEU A 74 -3.86 -3.35 -10.08
N ALA A 75 -3.67 -4.61 -9.69
CA ALA A 75 -2.37 -5.11 -9.26
C ALA A 75 -1.33 -5.08 -10.38
N ALA A 76 -1.72 -5.43 -11.62
CA ALA A 76 -0.86 -5.34 -12.79
C ALA A 76 -0.48 -3.89 -13.12
N ALA A 77 -1.46 -2.97 -13.07
CA ALA A 77 -1.24 -1.53 -13.27
C ALA A 77 -0.28 -0.96 -12.21
N ASN A 78 -0.50 -1.27 -10.93
CA ASN A 78 0.38 -0.85 -9.84
C ASN A 78 1.82 -1.34 -10.03
N LYS A 79 2.00 -2.60 -10.44
CA LYS A 79 3.32 -3.15 -10.77
C LYS A 79 3.97 -2.40 -11.94
N ARG A 80 3.20 -2.06 -12.99
CA ARG A 80 3.67 -1.28 -14.14
C ARG A 80 4.13 0.09 -13.72
N ILE A 81 3.33 0.81 -12.92
CA ILE A 81 3.65 2.12 -12.34
C ILE A 81 4.95 2.03 -11.53
N GLY A 82 5.05 1.08 -10.61
CA GLY A 82 6.24 0.88 -9.79
C GLY A 82 7.52 0.64 -10.62
N ASN A 83 7.41 -0.10 -11.73
CA ASN A 83 8.54 -0.31 -12.64
C ASN A 83 8.93 0.96 -13.42
N ILE A 84 7.95 1.78 -13.82
CA ILE A 84 8.20 3.07 -14.48
C ILE A 84 8.92 4.01 -13.52
N LEU A 85 8.42 4.16 -12.29
CA LEU A 85 9.01 5.02 -11.27
C LEU A 85 10.45 4.59 -10.91
N LYS A 86 10.70 3.30 -10.78
CA LYS A 86 12.06 2.76 -10.55
C LYS A 86 13.02 3.11 -11.69
N LYS A 87 12.57 3.03 -12.93
CA LYS A 87 13.40 3.38 -14.11
C LYS A 87 13.63 4.88 -14.22
N ALA A 88 12.68 5.70 -13.80
CA ALA A 88 12.81 7.15 -13.79
C ALA A 88 13.86 7.65 -12.77
N GLY A 89 14.22 6.84 -11.76
CA GLY A 89 15.26 7.15 -10.78
C GLY A 89 14.93 8.26 -9.79
N ASN A 90 13.70 8.78 -9.81
CA ASN A 90 13.26 9.94 -9.01
C ASN A 90 11.95 9.69 -8.25
N ALA A 91 11.65 8.44 -7.93
CA ALA A 91 10.40 8.04 -7.27
C ALA A 91 10.15 8.81 -5.96
N GLU A 92 11.18 9.07 -5.16
CA GLU A 92 11.08 9.84 -3.90
C GLU A 92 10.72 11.31 -4.17
N GLN A 93 11.24 11.91 -5.24
CA GLN A 93 10.94 13.30 -5.62
C GLN A 93 9.54 13.45 -6.18
N LEU A 94 8.98 12.37 -6.76
CA LEU A 94 7.63 12.36 -7.32
C LEU A 94 6.55 12.07 -6.26
N ALA A 95 6.90 11.53 -5.10
CA ALA A 95 5.94 11.23 -4.04
C ALA A 95 5.19 12.47 -3.53
N ASP A 96 5.85 13.63 -3.51
CA ASP A 96 5.27 14.91 -3.10
C ASP A 96 4.87 15.81 -4.29
N ALA A 97 4.97 15.31 -5.52
CA ALA A 97 4.67 16.10 -6.71
C ALA A 97 3.15 16.27 -6.90
N HIS A 98 2.71 17.51 -7.02
CA HIS A 98 1.34 17.79 -7.39
C HIS A 98 1.16 17.72 -8.91
N VAL A 99 0.11 17.02 -9.34
CA VAL A 99 -0.25 16.95 -10.76
C VAL A 99 -0.80 18.32 -11.19
N SER A 100 -0.08 18.98 -12.11
CA SER A 100 -0.58 20.21 -12.73
C SER A 100 -1.55 19.86 -13.86
N THR A 101 -2.81 20.22 -13.70
CA THR A 101 -3.85 20.01 -14.74
C THR A 101 -3.50 20.62 -16.08
N ALA A 102 -2.71 21.72 -16.07
CA ALA A 102 -2.25 22.39 -17.29
C ALA A 102 -1.28 21.55 -18.12
N LEU A 103 -0.66 20.54 -17.54
CA LEU A 103 0.26 19.63 -18.22
C LEU A 103 -0.44 18.42 -18.85
N LEU A 104 -1.67 18.13 -18.45
CA LEU A 104 -2.44 17.01 -18.98
C LEU A 104 -2.94 17.33 -20.39
N ARG A 105 -2.50 16.56 -21.36
CA ARG A 105 -2.81 16.75 -22.77
C ARG A 105 -3.89 15.81 -23.26
N GLU A 106 -3.70 14.53 -22.96
CA GLU A 106 -4.58 13.46 -23.44
C GLU A 106 -5.87 13.39 -22.60
N GLN A 107 -6.96 12.94 -23.24
CA GLN A 107 -8.24 12.84 -22.54
C GLN A 107 -8.18 11.82 -21.41
N ALA A 108 -7.51 10.68 -21.63
CA ALA A 108 -7.36 9.63 -20.61
C ALA A 108 -6.59 10.11 -19.36
N GLU A 109 -5.62 11.02 -19.51
CA GLU A 109 -4.92 11.66 -18.37
C GLU A 109 -5.90 12.49 -17.53
N LYS A 110 -6.74 13.30 -18.20
CA LYS A 110 -7.72 14.18 -17.55
C LYS A 110 -8.80 13.36 -16.85
N ASP A 111 -9.27 12.29 -17.50
CA ASP A 111 -10.32 11.42 -16.97
C ASP A 111 -9.80 10.63 -15.74
N LEU A 112 -8.58 10.13 -15.80
CA LEU A 112 -7.94 9.48 -14.64
C LEU A 112 -7.78 10.45 -13.48
N GLN A 113 -7.31 11.68 -13.74
CA GLN A 113 -7.18 12.67 -12.67
C GLN A 113 -8.53 13.04 -12.06
N ALA A 114 -9.57 13.25 -12.87
CA ALA A 114 -10.92 13.55 -12.39
C ALA A 114 -11.47 12.40 -11.54
N ALA A 115 -11.29 11.15 -11.99
CA ALA A 115 -11.68 9.96 -11.24
C ALA A 115 -10.94 9.86 -9.90
N MET A 116 -9.63 10.12 -9.88
CA MET A 116 -8.85 10.13 -8.63
C MET A 116 -9.33 11.20 -7.66
N GLN A 117 -9.58 12.42 -8.15
CA GLN A 117 -10.10 13.51 -7.31
C GLN A 117 -11.45 13.19 -6.67
N GLN A 118 -12.26 12.39 -7.32
CA GLN A 118 -13.56 11.94 -6.80
C GLN A 118 -13.43 10.78 -5.83
N VAL A 119 -12.59 9.79 -6.14
CA VAL A 119 -12.50 8.52 -5.41
C VAL A 119 -11.62 8.62 -4.17
N LEU A 120 -10.45 9.31 -4.26
CA LEU A 120 -9.47 9.32 -3.17
C LEU A 120 -10.01 9.89 -1.85
N PRO A 121 -10.74 11.04 -1.82
CA PRO A 121 -11.22 11.58 -0.54
C PRO A 121 -12.15 10.63 0.21
N GLU A 122 -12.98 9.88 -0.51
CA GLU A 122 -13.86 8.89 0.09
C GLU A 122 -13.08 7.67 0.59
N ALA A 123 -12.17 7.15 -0.22
CA ALA A 123 -11.32 6.02 0.15
C ALA A 123 -10.45 6.34 1.37
N ASP A 124 -9.88 7.54 1.43
CA ASP A 124 -9.06 8.01 2.55
C ASP A 124 -9.90 8.14 3.83
N ALA A 125 -11.10 8.75 3.73
CA ALA A 125 -12.00 8.86 4.88
C ALA A 125 -12.42 7.48 5.43
N GLN A 126 -12.69 6.51 4.55
CA GLN A 126 -12.99 5.14 4.94
C GLN A 126 -11.79 4.46 5.60
N PHE A 127 -10.58 4.68 5.08
CA PHE A 127 -9.34 4.15 5.63
C PHE A 127 -9.07 4.70 7.04
N GLU A 128 -9.18 6.01 7.23
CA GLU A 128 -8.99 6.66 8.53
C GLU A 128 -10.04 6.20 9.57
N ALA A 129 -11.25 5.89 9.11
CA ALA A 129 -12.30 5.29 9.94
C ALA A 129 -12.08 3.81 10.27
N GLY A 130 -11.00 3.18 9.75
CA GLY A 130 -10.73 1.75 9.91
C GLY A 130 -11.58 0.83 9.02
N SER A 131 -12.36 1.39 8.10
CA SER A 131 -13.19 0.65 7.15
C SER A 131 -12.38 0.21 5.92
N TYR A 132 -11.32 -0.55 6.14
CA TYR A 132 -10.33 -0.89 5.10
C TYR A 132 -10.94 -1.62 3.90
N THR A 133 -11.91 -2.49 4.11
CA THR A 133 -12.61 -3.19 3.02
C THR A 133 -13.34 -2.20 2.12
N ALA A 134 -14.08 -1.26 2.70
CA ALA A 134 -14.81 -0.24 1.94
C ALA A 134 -13.83 0.66 1.16
N SER A 135 -12.74 1.09 1.79
CA SER A 135 -11.69 1.88 1.14
C SER A 135 -11.13 1.19 -0.10
N LEU A 136 -10.76 -0.09 0.00
CA LEU A 136 -10.25 -0.85 -1.15
C LEU A 136 -11.32 -1.07 -2.24
N GLN A 137 -12.59 -1.26 -1.88
CA GLN A 137 -13.69 -1.36 -2.84
C GLN A 137 -13.92 -0.04 -3.57
N THR A 138 -13.86 1.09 -2.86
CA THR A 138 -13.95 2.43 -3.45
C THR A 138 -12.81 2.65 -4.44
N LEU A 139 -11.57 2.30 -4.09
CA LEU A 139 -10.41 2.38 -5.00
C LEU A 139 -10.54 1.48 -6.23
N ALA A 140 -11.29 0.38 -6.16
CA ALA A 140 -11.50 -0.51 -7.29
C ALA A 140 -12.24 0.16 -8.46
N ALA A 141 -12.99 1.24 -8.21
CA ALA A 141 -13.63 2.05 -9.26
C ALA A 141 -12.62 2.72 -10.21
N LEU A 142 -11.35 2.85 -9.81
CA LEU A 142 -10.31 3.42 -10.66
C LEU A 142 -9.84 2.49 -11.79
N ARG A 143 -10.25 1.21 -11.81
CA ARG A 143 -9.82 0.26 -12.84
C ARG A 143 -10.03 0.79 -14.25
N GLY A 144 -11.24 1.23 -14.59
CA GLY A 144 -11.55 1.70 -15.95
C GLY A 144 -10.68 2.88 -16.39
N PRO A 145 -10.61 3.97 -15.61
CA PRO A 145 -9.73 5.10 -15.91
C PRO A 145 -8.24 4.72 -16.00
N VAL A 146 -7.76 3.78 -15.16
CA VAL A 146 -6.37 3.30 -15.20
C VAL A 146 -6.10 2.48 -16.45
N ASP A 147 -7.00 1.57 -16.84
CA ASP A 147 -6.87 0.79 -18.07
C ASP A 147 -6.82 1.73 -19.28
N ALA A 148 -7.77 2.69 -19.40
CA ALA A 148 -7.80 3.68 -20.47
C ALA A 148 -6.51 4.52 -20.54
N PHE A 149 -6.00 4.96 -19.38
CA PHE A 149 -4.73 5.69 -19.34
C PHE A 149 -3.57 4.87 -19.93
N PHE A 150 -3.47 3.59 -19.65
CA PHE A 150 -2.39 2.76 -20.17
C PHE A 150 -2.57 2.32 -21.63
N ASP A 151 -3.78 2.37 -22.15
CA ASP A 151 -4.08 2.01 -23.54
C ASP A 151 -3.93 3.21 -24.48
N ASP A 152 -4.21 4.44 -24.01
CA ASP A 152 -4.31 5.65 -24.83
C ASP A 152 -3.12 6.60 -24.65
N VAL A 153 -2.27 6.43 -23.64
CA VAL A 153 -1.10 7.26 -23.31
C VAL A 153 0.19 6.45 -23.36
#